data_bc08111b790dff2b9cace6276129a712
#
_entry.id   bc08111b790dff2b9cace6276129a712
#
_cell.length_a   1.000
_cell.length_b   1.000
_cell.length_c   1.000
_cell.angle_alpha   90.00
_cell.angle_beta   90.00
_cell.angle_gamma   90.00
#
_symmetry.space_group_name_H-M   'P 1'
#
loop_
_entity.id
_entity.type
_entity.pdbx_description
1 polymer ?
#
loop_
_entity_poly.entity_id
_entity_poly.type
_entity_poly.pdbx_seq_one_letter_code
_entity_poly.pdbx_strand_id
1 'polypeptide(L)'
;MHQMKADMSGAAAVLAAVAALAQEDAPRRVIGLLACAENMPGGRAARPGDVVRAANGDSVEIRNTDAEGRLALCDALIHAQKTWTPSAVVDIATLTGACAVALGPQLAGLFCRDQDLTERIRSAGGACGENFWPLPLWQPYAEDLKSEVADICHIGPREGGAINAALFLAHFVQEGVRWAHLDIAGVDWAAKGSPLAPVGPTGFGARTLLELARGGV
;
A
#
# COMPACT_ATOMS: atom_id res chain seq x y z
N MET A 1 17.44 -7.05 8.17
CA MET A 1 16.75 -6.60 9.39
C MET A 1 17.04 -5.14 9.75
N HIS A 2 18.29 -4.67 9.88
CA HIS A 2 18.59 -3.28 10.28
C HIS A 2 18.02 -2.19 9.34
N GLN A 3 17.68 -2.52 8.09
CA GLN A 3 17.04 -1.62 7.12
C GLN A 3 15.51 -1.63 7.21
N MET A 4 14.88 -2.55 7.96
CA MET A 4 13.42 -2.63 8.12
C MET A 4 12.81 -1.41 8.84
N LYS A 5 13.63 -0.51 9.39
CA LYS A 5 13.20 0.83 9.78
C LYS A 5 12.63 1.66 8.61
N ALA A 6 12.87 1.26 7.35
CA ALA A 6 12.27 1.85 6.16
C ALA A 6 10.88 1.27 5.83
N ASP A 7 10.47 0.18 6.50
CA ASP A 7 9.18 -0.49 6.28
C ASP A 7 7.97 0.31 6.83
N MET A 8 8.10 1.61 6.85
CA MET A 8 7.07 2.61 7.14
C MET A 8 7.12 3.77 6.13
N SER A 9 7.82 3.57 5.01
CA SER A 9 8.02 4.64 4.01
C SER A 9 6.69 5.10 3.38
N GLY A 10 5.69 4.22 3.26
CA GLY A 10 4.34 4.58 2.84
C GLY A 10 3.68 5.56 3.82
N ALA A 11 3.72 5.28 5.12
CA ALA A 11 3.19 6.18 6.15
C ALA A 11 3.93 7.53 6.15
N ALA A 12 5.26 7.52 5.98
CA ALA A 12 6.07 8.73 5.87
C ALA A 12 5.67 9.57 4.64
N ALA A 13 5.42 8.93 3.49
CA ALA A 13 4.96 9.61 2.28
C ALA A 13 3.58 10.27 2.47
N VAL A 14 2.63 9.55 3.10
CA VAL A 14 1.30 10.11 3.43
C VAL A 14 1.43 11.29 4.39
N LEU A 15 2.21 11.15 5.46
CA LEU A 15 2.42 12.24 6.43
C LEU A 15 3.01 13.48 5.76
N ALA A 16 4.03 13.31 4.92
CA ALA A 16 4.68 14.41 4.21
C ALA A 16 3.72 15.11 3.23
N ALA A 17 2.93 14.34 2.47
CA ALA A 17 1.96 14.90 1.53
C ALA A 17 0.86 15.70 2.25
N VAL A 18 0.28 15.16 3.34
CA VAL A 18 -0.76 15.84 4.11
C VAL A 18 -0.20 17.08 4.81
N ALA A 19 1.02 17.02 5.37
CA ALA A 19 1.68 18.16 5.97
C ALA A 19 1.96 19.30 4.97
N ALA A 20 2.32 18.95 3.72
CA ALA A 20 2.50 19.94 2.66
C ALA A 20 1.16 20.54 2.21
N LEU A 21 0.12 19.72 2.02
CA LEU A 21 -1.23 20.18 1.67
C LEU A 21 -1.81 21.11 2.72
N ALA A 22 -1.53 20.89 4.00
CA ALA A 22 -2.00 21.74 5.09
C ALA A 22 -1.40 23.17 5.08
N GLN A 23 -0.32 23.38 4.32
CA GLN A 23 0.31 24.69 4.12
C GLN A 23 -0.20 25.41 2.86
N GLU A 24 -1.08 24.76 2.11
CA GLU A 24 -1.67 25.26 0.88
C GLU A 24 -3.20 25.40 1.06
N ASP A 25 -3.81 26.30 0.29
CA ASP A 25 -5.27 26.33 0.14
C ASP A 25 -5.73 25.16 -0.74
N ALA A 26 -5.66 23.94 -0.19
CA ALA A 26 -6.04 22.75 -0.92
C ALA A 26 -7.56 22.78 -1.21
N PRO A 27 -7.99 22.61 -2.47
CA PRO A 27 -9.38 22.77 -2.87
C PRO A 27 -10.28 21.61 -2.39
N ARG A 28 -9.71 20.63 -1.71
CA ARG A 28 -10.39 19.38 -1.33
C ARG A 28 -10.01 18.93 0.07
N ARG A 29 -10.94 18.21 0.70
CA ARG A 29 -10.67 17.53 1.97
C ARG A 29 -9.83 16.28 1.68
N VAL A 30 -8.63 16.23 2.25
CA VAL A 30 -7.73 15.07 2.21
C VAL A 30 -7.52 14.56 3.62
N ILE A 31 -7.59 13.25 3.79
CA ILE A 31 -7.38 12.57 5.07
C ILE A 31 -6.23 11.58 4.91
N GLY A 32 -5.20 11.74 5.72
CA GLY A 32 -4.09 10.78 5.80
C GLY A 32 -4.29 9.82 6.96
N LEU A 33 -4.23 8.52 6.67
CA LEU A 33 -4.20 7.46 7.66
C LEU A 33 -2.82 6.80 7.67
N LEU A 34 -2.24 6.65 8.85
CA LEU A 34 -0.93 6.03 9.04
C LEU A 34 -1.11 4.72 9.81
N ALA A 35 -1.19 3.60 9.07
CA ALA A 35 -1.33 2.26 9.62
C ALA A 35 0.05 1.74 10.07
N CYS A 36 0.52 2.19 11.22
CA CYS A 36 1.82 1.83 11.78
C CYS A 36 1.65 0.82 12.91
N ALA A 37 2.36 -0.32 12.81
CA ALA A 37 2.39 -1.34 13.83
C ALA A 37 3.81 -1.88 13.98
N GLU A 38 4.21 -2.21 15.22
CA GLU A 38 5.46 -2.92 15.44
C GLU A 38 5.28 -4.42 15.17
N ASN A 39 6.21 -5.00 14.40
CA ASN A 39 6.28 -6.43 14.15
C ASN A 39 7.58 -6.99 14.72
N MET A 40 7.55 -7.39 15.98
CA MET A 40 8.71 -7.86 16.74
C MET A 40 8.48 -9.25 17.35
N PRO A 41 9.52 -10.09 17.45
CA PRO A 41 9.41 -11.37 18.15
C PRO A 41 9.06 -11.15 19.62
N GLY A 42 8.16 -11.98 20.14
CA GLY A 42 7.74 -11.90 21.54
C GLY A 42 6.76 -13.01 21.92
N GLY A 43 6.55 -13.19 23.20
CA GLY A 43 5.66 -14.23 23.72
C GLY A 43 4.17 -14.04 23.34
N ARG A 44 3.80 -12.86 22.87
CA ARG A 44 2.44 -12.53 22.40
C ARG A 44 2.40 -12.14 20.92
N ALA A 45 3.52 -12.30 20.20
CA ALA A 45 3.56 -12.03 18.76
C ALA A 45 2.68 -13.01 18.00
N ALA A 46 2.13 -12.55 16.87
CA ALA A 46 1.38 -13.39 15.95
C ALA A 46 2.25 -14.54 15.42
N ARG A 47 1.62 -15.66 15.14
CA ARG A 47 2.27 -16.89 14.66
C ARG A 47 1.57 -17.40 13.40
N PRO A 48 2.28 -18.08 12.51
CA PRO A 48 1.64 -18.81 11.42
C PRO A 48 0.62 -19.81 11.97
N GLY A 49 -0.60 -19.79 11.40
CA GLY A 49 -1.76 -20.56 11.84
C GLY A 49 -2.70 -19.82 12.81
N ASP A 50 -2.30 -18.64 13.31
CA ASP A 50 -3.24 -17.81 14.07
C ASP A 50 -4.33 -17.26 13.13
N VAL A 51 -5.55 -17.09 13.67
CA VAL A 51 -6.67 -16.45 12.98
C VAL A 51 -7.04 -15.19 13.73
N VAL A 52 -6.99 -14.06 13.02
CA VAL A 52 -7.33 -12.75 13.56
C VAL A 52 -8.61 -12.21 12.92
N ARG A 53 -9.22 -11.19 13.51
CA ARG A 53 -10.37 -10.51 12.93
C ARG A 53 -9.98 -9.14 12.40
N ALA A 54 -10.35 -8.89 11.14
CA ALA A 54 -10.29 -7.57 10.55
C ALA A 54 -11.41 -6.65 11.10
N ALA A 55 -11.29 -5.35 10.94
CA ALA A 55 -12.22 -4.35 11.48
C ALA A 55 -13.66 -4.43 10.90
N ASN A 56 -13.87 -5.15 9.79
CA ASN A 56 -15.19 -5.45 9.23
C ASN A 56 -15.81 -6.73 9.82
N GLY A 57 -15.03 -7.51 10.59
CA GLY A 57 -15.46 -8.76 11.22
C GLY A 57 -14.98 -10.02 10.51
N ASP A 58 -14.44 -9.92 9.28
CA ASP A 58 -13.87 -11.06 8.56
C ASP A 58 -12.71 -11.69 9.36
N SER A 59 -12.66 -13.00 9.35
CA SER A 59 -11.54 -13.75 9.92
C SER A 59 -10.44 -13.91 8.89
N VAL A 60 -9.18 -13.72 9.31
CA VAL A 60 -8.00 -13.76 8.46
C VAL A 60 -7.00 -14.77 9.02
N GLU A 61 -6.66 -15.79 8.23
CA GLU A 61 -5.61 -16.74 8.58
C GLU A 61 -4.23 -16.14 8.32
N ILE A 62 -3.36 -16.14 9.34
CA ILE A 62 -1.96 -15.74 9.24
C ILE A 62 -1.12 -16.94 8.81
N ARG A 63 -0.49 -16.88 7.64
CA ARG A 63 0.44 -17.92 7.14
C ARG A 63 1.91 -17.51 7.17
N ASN A 64 2.18 -16.20 7.19
CA ASN A 64 3.52 -15.65 7.28
C ASN A 64 3.52 -14.34 8.06
N THR A 65 4.23 -14.29 9.16
CA THR A 65 4.27 -13.10 10.03
C THR A 65 5.07 -11.93 9.47
N ASP A 66 5.80 -12.14 8.37
CA ASP A 66 6.49 -11.09 7.58
C ASP A 66 5.57 -10.43 6.54
N ALA A 67 4.28 -10.72 6.57
CA ALA A 67 3.26 -10.11 5.73
C ALA A 67 2.22 -9.33 6.57
N GLU A 68 2.65 -8.70 7.64
CA GLU A 68 1.83 -7.96 8.61
C GLU A 68 1.32 -6.64 8.05
N GLY A 69 2.06 -6.01 7.16
CA GLY A 69 1.72 -4.69 6.61
C GLY A 69 0.33 -4.66 5.97
N ARG A 70 -0.04 -5.71 5.25
CA ARG A 70 -1.38 -5.81 4.65
C ARG A 70 -2.51 -6.01 5.67
N LEU A 71 -2.21 -6.57 6.85
CA LEU A 71 -3.17 -6.69 7.96
C LEU A 71 -3.45 -5.31 8.57
N ALA A 72 -2.43 -4.50 8.78
CA ALA A 72 -2.60 -3.13 9.24
C ALA A 72 -3.32 -2.26 8.19
N LEU A 73 -2.97 -2.43 6.90
CA LEU A 73 -3.62 -1.69 5.80
C LEU A 73 -5.09 -2.06 5.62
N CYS A 74 -5.47 -3.33 5.73
CA CYS A 74 -6.88 -3.72 5.57
C CYS A 74 -7.77 -3.03 6.61
N ASP A 75 -7.34 -2.94 7.85
CA ASP A 75 -8.07 -2.24 8.90
C ASP A 75 -8.15 -0.73 8.66
N ALA A 76 -7.08 -0.12 8.16
CA ALA A 76 -7.08 1.29 7.76
C ALA A 76 -8.05 1.54 6.58
N LEU A 77 -8.08 0.67 5.58
CA LEU A 77 -9.01 0.75 4.44
C LEU A 77 -10.47 0.65 4.91
N ILE A 78 -10.79 -0.33 5.77
CA ILE A 78 -12.12 -0.50 6.35
C ILE A 78 -12.52 0.75 7.15
N HIS A 79 -11.61 1.23 8.01
CA HIS A 79 -11.86 2.41 8.85
C HIS A 79 -12.10 3.67 8.01
N ALA A 80 -11.29 3.89 6.97
CA ALA A 80 -11.45 5.03 6.06
C ALA A 80 -12.83 5.07 5.43
N GLN A 81 -13.25 3.95 4.85
CA GLN A 81 -14.52 3.83 4.14
C GLN A 81 -15.72 3.98 5.07
N LYS A 82 -15.64 3.37 6.26
CA LYS A 82 -16.71 3.43 7.27
C LYS A 82 -16.88 4.83 7.87
N THR A 83 -15.78 5.56 8.05
CA THR A 83 -15.79 6.84 8.79
C THR A 83 -16.07 8.04 7.89
N TRP A 84 -15.54 8.04 6.66
CA TRP A 84 -15.56 9.26 5.83
C TRP A 84 -16.24 9.10 4.47
N THR A 85 -16.60 7.89 4.05
CA THR A 85 -17.20 7.62 2.74
C THR A 85 -16.45 8.33 1.60
N PRO A 86 -15.16 8.04 1.42
CA PRO A 86 -14.30 8.76 0.48
C PRO A 86 -14.72 8.50 -0.97
N SER A 87 -14.53 9.50 -1.85
CA SER A 87 -14.70 9.33 -3.29
C SER A 87 -13.60 8.48 -3.93
N ALA A 88 -12.40 8.52 -3.35
CA ALA A 88 -11.29 7.68 -3.75
C ALA A 88 -10.38 7.39 -2.54
N VAL A 89 -9.72 6.23 -2.57
CA VAL A 89 -8.73 5.80 -1.60
C VAL A 89 -7.47 5.41 -2.35
N VAL A 90 -6.33 5.95 -1.94
CA VAL A 90 -5.02 5.54 -2.42
C VAL A 90 -4.19 5.11 -1.23
N ASP A 91 -3.82 3.85 -1.17
CA ASP A 91 -2.87 3.38 -0.18
C ASP A 91 -1.48 3.18 -0.79
N ILE A 92 -0.45 3.36 0.02
CA ILE A 92 0.95 3.28 -0.37
C ILE A 92 1.74 2.56 0.71
N ALA A 93 2.51 1.55 0.31
CA ALA A 93 3.29 0.75 1.26
C ALA A 93 4.51 0.11 0.59
N THR A 94 5.51 -0.20 1.39
CA THR A 94 6.62 -1.09 1.06
C THR A 94 6.16 -2.55 1.20
N LEU A 95 5.15 -2.94 0.39
CA LEU A 95 4.34 -4.11 0.73
C LEU A 95 4.99 -5.44 0.35
N THR A 96 5.62 -5.51 -0.85
CA THR A 96 6.07 -6.82 -1.32
C THR A 96 7.47 -6.79 -1.94
N GLY A 97 8.32 -7.69 -1.47
CA GLY A 97 9.57 -7.98 -2.17
C GLY A 97 9.35 -8.51 -3.59
N ALA A 98 8.18 -9.12 -3.87
CA ALA A 98 7.80 -9.59 -5.19
C ALA A 98 7.66 -8.44 -6.20
N CYS A 99 7.12 -7.30 -5.78
CA CYS A 99 7.06 -6.09 -6.60
C CYS A 99 8.46 -5.55 -6.91
N ALA A 100 9.33 -5.48 -5.91
CA ALA A 100 10.71 -5.06 -6.09
C ALA A 100 11.48 -5.97 -7.07
N VAL A 101 11.26 -7.29 -7.01
CA VAL A 101 11.88 -8.25 -7.94
C VAL A 101 11.33 -8.07 -9.36
N ALA A 102 10.02 -7.80 -9.51
CA ALA A 102 9.39 -7.67 -10.82
C ALA A 102 9.76 -6.37 -11.54
N LEU A 103 9.83 -5.24 -10.80
CA LEU A 103 9.96 -3.90 -11.38
C LEU A 103 11.32 -3.24 -11.15
N GLY A 104 12.13 -3.78 -10.22
CA GLY A 104 13.44 -3.23 -9.89
C GLY A 104 13.36 -1.91 -9.12
N PRO A 105 14.50 -1.17 -9.04
CA PRO A 105 14.63 -0.01 -8.14
C PRO A 105 14.22 1.33 -8.77
N GLN A 106 13.55 1.35 -9.91
CA GLN A 106 13.17 2.58 -10.62
C GLN A 106 11.67 2.74 -10.85
N LEU A 107 10.91 1.67 -10.62
CA LEU A 107 9.48 1.63 -10.87
C LEU A 107 8.75 1.10 -9.63
N ALA A 108 7.71 1.81 -9.21
CA ALA A 108 6.78 1.32 -8.20
C ALA A 108 5.62 0.57 -8.85
N GLY A 109 5.05 -0.40 -8.14
CA GLY A 109 3.84 -1.09 -8.58
C GLY A 109 2.60 -0.23 -8.39
N LEU A 110 1.67 -0.31 -9.34
CA LEU A 110 0.37 0.34 -9.27
C LEU A 110 -0.72 -0.69 -9.55
N PHE A 111 -1.59 -0.93 -8.57
CA PHE A 111 -2.74 -1.81 -8.69
C PHE A 111 -4.01 -0.99 -8.59
N CYS A 112 -4.80 -0.94 -9.67
CA CYS A 112 -6.02 -0.16 -9.73
C CYS A 112 -6.98 -0.77 -10.77
N ARG A 113 -8.29 -0.75 -10.52
CA ARG A 113 -9.31 -1.16 -11.49
C ARG A 113 -9.85 0.01 -12.30
N ASP A 114 -9.70 1.23 -11.79
CA ASP A 114 -10.17 2.46 -12.41
C ASP A 114 -9.06 3.03 -13.31
N GLN A 115 -9.32 3.08 -14.61
CA GLN A 115 -8.35 3.53 -15.59
C GLN A 115 -8.05 5.04 -15.48
N ASP A 116 -9.05 5.86 -15.17
CA ASP A 116 -8.84 7.31 -14.98
C ASP A 116 -7.96 7.57 -13.76
N LEU A 117 -8.21 6.90 -12.63
CA LEU A 117 -7.36 7.00 -11.44
C LEU A 117 -5.92 6.50 -11.74
N THR A 118 -5.79 5.42 -12.52
CA THR A 118 -4.49 4.90 -12.95
C THR A 118 -3.68 5.96 -13.71
N GLU A 119 -4.30 6.60 -14.70
CA GLU A 119 -3.63 7.62 -15.52
C GLU A 119 -3.34 8.90 -14.72
N ARG A 120 -4.19 9.30 -13.80
CA ARG A 120 -3.94 10.43 -12.89
C ARG A 120 -2.74 10.17 -11.99
N ILE A 121 -2.63 8.99 -11.39
CA ILE A 121 -1.48 8.61 -10.55
C ILE A 121 -0.20 8.59 -11.39
N ARG A 122 -0.23 8.00 -12.58
CA ARG A 122 0.92 7.96 -13.49
C ARG A 122 1.35 9.35 -13.94
N SER A 123 0.40 10.22 -14.27
CA SER A 123 0.68 11.60 -14.65
C SER A 123 1.30 12.40 -13.51
N ALA A 124 0.70 12.32 -12.31
CA ALA A 124 1.23 12.99 -11.13
C ALA A 124 2.64 12.49 -10.77
N GLY A 125 2.84 11.16 -10.81
CA GLY A 125 4.15 10.56 -10.57
C GLY A 125 5.18 10.99 -11.61
N GLY A 126 4.82 10.96 -12.90
CA GLY A 126 5.69 11.39 -13.98
C GLY A 126 6.12 12.85 -13.86
N ALA A 127 5.22 13.75 -13.47
CA ALA A 127 5.51 15.16 -13.21
C ALA A 127 6.52 15.36 -12.06
N CYS A 128 6.54 14.42 -11.10
CA CYS A 128 7.46 14.44 -9.95
C CYS A 128 8.74 13.62 -10.14
N GLY A 129 8.87 12.91 -11.27
CA GLY A 129 9.96 11.96 -11.49
C GLY A 129 9.83 10.67 -10.67
N GLU A 130 8.62 10.32 -10.26
CA GLU A 130 8.27 9.10 -9.53
C GLU A 130 7.44 8.20 -10.46
N ASN A 131 8.04 7.14 -10.99
CA ASN A 131 7.39 6.34 -12.03
C ASN A 131 6.65 5.15 -11.44
N PHE A 132 5.39 5.00 -11.85
CA PHE A 132 4.51 3.89 -11.48
C PHE A 132 4.20 3.01 -12.69
N TRP A 133 4.24 1.71 -12.50
CA TRP A 133 3.91 0.73 -13.53
C TRP A 133 2.67 -0.07 -13.14
N PRO A 134 1.60 -0.04 -13.95
CA PRO A 134 0.40 -0.80 -13.68
C PRO A 134 0.67 -2.30 -13.71
N LEU A 135 0.24 -2.98 -12.65
CA LEU A 135 0.23 -4.43 -12.53
C LEU A 135 -1.23 -4.92 -12.43
N PRO A 136 -1.54 -6.12 -12.94
CA PRO A 136 -2.91 -6.59 -13.00
C PRO A 136 -3.46 -7.00 -11.63
N LEU A 137 -4.74 -6.69 -11.37
CA LEU A 137 -5.55 -7.33 -10.34
C LEU A 137 -6.23 -8.58 -10.95
N TRP A 138 -5.44 -9.65 -11.16
CA TRP A 138 -5.90 -10.85 -11.85
C TRP A 138 -6.79 -11.70 -10.96
N GLN A 139 -8.10 -11.57 -11.12
CA GLN A 139 -9.11 -12.16 -10.23
C GLN A 139 -8.98 -13.67 -10.00
N PRO A 140 -8.58 -14.52 -10.98
CA PRO A 140 -8.39 -15.94 -10.71
C PRO A 140 -7.39 -16.23 -9.57
N TYR A 141 -6.44 -15.33 -9.28
CA TYR A 141 -5.52 -15.51 -8.15
C TYR A 141 -6.16 -15.26 -6.78
N ALA A 142 -7.40 -14.75 -6.72
CA ALA A 142 -8.14 -14.69 -5.46
C ALA A 142 -8.41 -16.09 -4.87
N GLU A 143 -8.40 -17.13 -5.69
CA GLU A 143 -8.48 -18.52 -5.23
C GLU A 143 -7.29 -18.91 -4.33
N ASP A 144 -6.12 -18.32 -4.55
CA ASP A 144 -4.90 -18.53 -3.75
C ASP A 144 -5.04 -18.01 -2.32
N LEU A 145 -6.02 -17.13 -2.10
CA LEU A 145 -6.29 -16.51 -0.79
C LEU A 145 -7.41 -17.22 -0.02
N LYS A 146 -7.90 -18.35 -0.50
CA LYS A 146 -8.87 -19.16 0.24
C LYS A 146 -8.22 -19.80 1.47
N SER A 147 -8.99 -19.86 2.55
CA SER A 147 -8.63 -20.54 3.79
C SER A 147 -9.65 -21.61 4.11
N GLU A 148 -9.20 -22.70 4.76
CA GLU A 148 -10.08 -23.73 5.28
C GLU A 148 -10.58 -23.43 6.71
N VAL A 149 -9.98 -22.43 7.37
CA VAL A 149 -10.19 -22.12 8.79
C VAL A 149 -10.62 -20.66 9.04
N ALA A 150 -10.61 -19.83 7.99
CA ALA A 150 -10.96 -18.42 8.05
C ALA A 150 -11.69 -18.00 6.77
N ASP A 151 -12.23 -16.78 6.73
CA ASP A 151 -12.88 -16.23 5.54
C ASP A 151 -11.88 -15.97 4.41
N ILE A 152 -10.65 -15.59 4.78
CA ILE A 152 -9.56 -15.36 3.84
C ILE A 152 -8.21 -15.68 4.50
N CYS A 153 -7.19 -16.09 3.73
CA CYS A 153 -5.81 -16.06 4.19
C CYS A 153 -5.08 -14.84 3.62
N HIS A 154 -4.13 -14.32 4.39
CA HIS A 154 -3.50 -13.04 4.03
C HIS A 154 -2.36 -13.17 3.01
N ILE A 155 -1.93 -14.38 2.66
CA ILE A 155 -0.84 -14.63 1.72
C ILE A 155 -1.14 -15.83 0.84
N GLY A 156 -0.91 -15.70 -0.46
CA GLY A 156 -0.92 -16.78 -1.44
C GLY A 156 0.47 -17.38 -1.69
N PRO A 157 0.65 -18.15 -2.77
CA PRO A 157 1.94 -18.65 -3.23
C PRO A 157 2.97 -17.54 -3.44
N ARG A 158 4.25 -17.93 -3.55
CA ARG A 158 5.34 -16.99 -3.84
C ARG A 158 5.16 -16.34 -5.22
N GLU A 159 4.70 -17.12 -6.19
CA GLU A 159 4.39 -16.69 -7.55
C GLU A 159 3.18 -15.74 -7.52
N GLY A 160 3.29 -14.64 -8.25
CA GLY A 160 2.23 -13.62 -8.24
C GLY A 160 2.07 -12.89 -6.91
N GLY A 161 3.06 -12.94 -6.00
CA GLY A 161 2.93 -12.45 -4.63
C GLY A 161 2.49 -10.99 -4.51
N ALA A 162 2.91 -10.11 -5.43
CA ALA A 162 2.46 -8.72 -5.44
C ALA A 162 0.97 -8.61 -5.84
N ILE A 163 0.53 -9.44 -6.79
CA ILE A 163 -0.88 -9.49 -7.22
C ILE A 163 -1.75 -10.03 -6.07
N ASN A 164 -1.31 -11.11 -5.41
CA ASN A 164 -2.02 -11.69 -4.27
C ASN A 164 -2.14 -10.71 -3.11
N ALA A 165 -1.08 -9.93 -2.84
CA ALA A 165 -1.11 -8.89 -1.83
C ALA A 165 -2.13 -7.79 -2.15
N ALA A 166 -2.15 -7.31 -3.40
CA ALA A 166 -3.11 -6.33 -3.86
C ALA A 166 -4.56 -6.88 -3.87
N LEU A 167 -4.76 -8.15 -4.23
CA LEU A 167 -6.08 -8.81 -4.17
C LEU A 167 -6.56 -8.97 -2.73
N PHE A 168 -5.68 -9.27 -1.79
CA PHE A 168 -6.02 -9.28 -0.36
C PHE A 168 -6.54 -7.91 0.08
N LEU A 169 -5.85 -6.82 -0.24
CA LEU A 169 -6.32 -5.46 0.08
C LEU A 169 -7.64 -5.13 -0.62
N ALA A 170 -7.77 -5.50 -1.90
CA ALA A 170 -8.97 -5.28 -2.70
C ALA A 170 -10.23 -5.97 -2.13
N HIS A 171 -10.06 -7.07 -1.36
CA HIS A 171 -11.15 -7.73 -0.65
C HIS A 171 -11.84 -6.81 0.38
N PHE A 172 -11.09 -5.90 0.98
CA PHE A 172 -11.59 -4.96 2.00
C PHE A 172 -12.03 -3.61 1.43
N VAL A 173 -12.00 -3.46 0.10
CA VAL A 173 -12.49 -2.24 -0.58
C VAL A 173 -13.94 -2.46 -0.99
N GLN A 174 -14.84 -1.57 -0.54
CA GLN A 174 -16.26 -1.63 -0.87
C GLN A 174 -16.50 -1.39 -2.36
N GLU A 175 -17.55 -2.00 -2.87
CA GLU A 175 -17.98 -1.77 -4.25
C GLU A 175 -18.31 -0.29 -4.48
N GLY A 176 -17.89 0.24 -5.62
CA GLY A 176 -18.08 1.65 -5.98
C GLY A 176 -17.03 2.61 -5.45
N VAL A 177 -16.17 2.20 -4.52
CA VAL A 177 -15.04 3.02 -4.08
C VAL A 177 -13.89 2.94 -5.10
N ARG A 178 -13.46 4.09 -5.62
CA ARG A 178 -12.26 4.18 -6.44
C ARG A 178 -11.04 3.92 -5.57
N TRP A 179 -10.27 2.90 -5.90
CA TRP A 179 -9.13 2.50 -5.07
C TRP A 179 -7.91 2.19 -5.92
N ALA A 180 -6.75 2.59 -5.40
CA ALA A 180 -5.45 2.22 -5.92
C ALA A 180 -4.50 1.84 -4.78
N HIS A 181 -3.72 0.79 -4.99
CA HIS A 181 -2.58 0.41 -4.16
C HIS A 181 -1.27 0.72 -4.87
N LEU A 182 -0.36 1.39 -4.16
CA LEU A 182 0.98 1.76 -4.62
C LEU A 182 2.01 0.94 -3.83
N ASP A 183 2.63 -0.06 -4.48
CA ASP A 183 3.70 -0.86 -3.87
C ASP A 183 5.06 -0.25 -4.18
N ILE A 184 5.66 0.36 -3.17
CA ILE A 184 6.93 1.10 -3.26
C ILE A 184 8.14 0.31 -2.71
N ALA A 185 7.98 -0.98 -2.45
CA ALA A 185 9.04 -1.81 -1.85
C ALA A 185 10.36 -1.84 -2.63
N GLY A 186 10.33 -1.56 -3.95
CA GLY A 186 11.53 -1.52 -4.79
C GLY A 186 12.20 -0.15 -4.88
N VAL A 187 11.51 0.92 -4.49
CA VAL A 187 11.93 2.32 -4.74
C VAL A 187 12.10 3.15 -3.47
N ASP A 188 11.81 2.59 -2.31
CA ASP A 188 11.86 3.26 -1.01
C ASP A 188 13.28 3.58 -0.53
N TRP A 189 14.29 2.88 -1.07
CA TRP A 189 15.68 2.99 -0.63
C TRP A 189 16.65 3.23 -1.79
N ALA A 190 17.40 4.33 -1.74
CA ALA A 190 18.46 4.65 -2.68
C ALA A 190 19.80 4.05 -2.23
N ALA A 191 20.32 3.09 -2.97
CA ALA A 191 21.67 2.54 -2.73
C ALA A 191 22.78 3.52 -3.11
N LYS A 192 22.48 4.49 -3.98
CA LYS A 192 23.37 5.59 -4.39
C LYS A 192 22.63 6.90 -4.29
N GLY A 193 23.30 7.93 -3.79
CA GLY A 193 22.75 9.28 -3.74
C GLY A 193 22.47 9.85 -5.14
N SER A 194 21.49 10.74 -5.20
CA SER A 194 21.12 11.54 -6.37
C SER A 194 21.03 13.01 -5.98
N PRO A 195 20.91 13.95 -6.94
CA PRO A 195 20.67 15.36 -6.62
C PRO A 195 19.43 15.63 -5.79
N LEU A 196 18.45 14.72 -5.84
CA LEU A 196 17.15 14.85 -5.14
C LEU A 196 17.08 14.07 -3.83
N ALA A 197 17.94 13.07 -3.63
CA ALA A 197 17.92 12.24 -2.44
C ALA A 197 19.33 11.73 -2.09
N PRO A 198 19.76 11.78 -0.81
CA PRO A 198 20.98 11.14 -0.38
C PRO A 198 20.83 9.60 -0.45
N VAL A 199 21.90 8.88 -0.13
CA VAL A 199 21.82 7.42 0.14
C VAL A 199 20.87 7.20 1.32
N GLY A 200 19.95 6.26 1.20
CA GLY A 200 18.97 5.94 2.22
C GLY A 200 17.52 6.06 1.74
N PRO A 201 16.58 6.34 2.64
CA PRO A 201 15.16 6.49 2.31
C PRO A 201 14.92 7.59 1.26
N THR A 202 14.10 7.29 0.25
CA THR A 202 13.89 8.19 -0.90
C THR A 202 12.77 9.19 -0.70
N GLY A 203 11.81 8.90 0.18
CA GLY A 203 10.56 9.63 0.29
C GLY A 203 9.64 9.46 -0.94
N PHE A 204 9.86 8.40 -1.73
CA PHE A 204 9.09 8.09 -2.93
C PHE A 204 7.58 8.04 -2.62
N GLY A 205 6.79 8.64 -3.49
CA GLY A 205 5.34 8.72 -3.38
C GLY A 205 4.81 9.99 -2.69
N ALA A 206 5.61 10.65 -1.84
CA ALA A 206 5.15 11.86 -1.16
C ALA A 206 4.79 12.98 -2.15
N ARG A 207 5.62 13.21 -3.16
CA ARG A 207 5.38 14.21 -4.21
C ARG A 207 4.22 13.82 -5.11
N THR A 208 4.12 12.54 -5.46
CA THR A 208 3.01 12.02 -6.25
C THR A 208 1.68 12.20 -5.54
N LEU A 209 1.60 11.84 -4.23
CA LEU A 209 0.38 12.02 -3.45
C LEU A 209 -0.01 13.50 -3.33
N LEU A 210 0.95 14.38 -3.12
CA LEU A 210 0.72 15.83 -3.08
C LEU A 210 0.17 16.33 -4.41
N GLU A 211 0.80 15.99 -5.53
CA GLU A 211 0.38 16.43 -6.86
C GLU A 211 -0.98 15.85 -7.26
N LEU A 212 -1.22 14.59 -6.94
CA LEU A 212 -2.51 13.92 -7.15
C LEU A 212 -3.64 14.64 -6.38
N ALA A 213 -3.39 15.02 -5.13
CA ALA A 213 -4.37 15.73 -4.31
C ALA A 213 -4.67 17.14 -4.84
N ARG A 214 -3.67 17.84 -5.38
CA ARG A 214 -3.83 19.14 -6.06
C ARG A 214 -4.66 19.05 -7.32
N GLY A 215 -4.39 18.05 -8.15
CA GLY A 215 -5.11 17.84 -9.43
C GLY A 215 -6.54 17.31 -9.25
N GLY A 216 -6.85 16.78 -8.09
CA GLY A 216 -8.11 16.14 -7.76
C GLY A 216 -8.21 14.68 -8.28
N VAL A 217 -8.79 13.83 -7.45
CA VAL A 217 -9.06 12.40 -7.72
C VAL A 217 -10.54 12.19 -7.99
#